data_8764af70532e6ae5143c9fa735a4ef98
#
_entry.id   8764af70532e6ae5143c9fa735a4ef98
#
_cell.length_a   1.000
_cell.length_b   1.000
_cell.length_c   1.000
_cell.angle_alpha   90.00
_cell.angle_beta   90.00
_cell.angle_gamma   90.00
#
_symmetry.space_group_name_H-M   'P 1'
#
loop_
_entity.id
_entity.type
_entity.pdbx_description
1 polymer ?
#
loop_
_entity_poly.entity_id
_entity_poly.type
_entity_poly.pdbx_seq_one_letter_code
_entity_poly.pdbx_strand_id
1 'polypeptide(L)'
;PAFVCLASEAHVDCQVVPIGQHAYVHLLDIQFASPLPCNQLLDYDLLINGQGIADWAPHLLYPGAQRPNLVLRERLDQLLHGSCRKPHHPAADGLLCADRLLQGCKKPEDRPAVLVMTGDQVYADDVAGPMLRAIHSLISRLGLFDEQLEGAVVADSQALYQHPASY
;
A
#
# COMPACT_ATOMS: atom_id res chain seq x y z
N PRO A 1 6.47 -11.09 -14.43
CA PRO A 1 6.24 -9.75 -15.00
C PRO A 1 7.59 -9.06 -15.20
N ALA A 2 7.78 -8.44 -16.35
CA ALA A 2 8.97 -7.63 -16.60
C ALA A 2 8.66 -6.21 -16.11
N PHE A 3 9.43 -5.73 -15.14
CA PHE A 3 9.36 -4.34 -14.70
C PHE A 3 10.31 -3.51 -15.57
N VAL A 4 9.80 -2.45 -16.16
CA VAL A 4 10.59 -1.52 -16.94
C VAL A 4 10.60 -0.19 -16.21
N CYS A 5 11.78 0.26 -15.77
CA CYS A 5 11.98 1.62 -15.30
C CYS A 5 12.21 2.51 -16.52
N LEU A 6 11.32 3.47 -16.76
CA LEU A 6 11.41 4.42 -17.87
C LEU A 6 12.19 5.70 -17.53
N ALA A 7 12.69 5.84 -16.29
CA ALA A 7 13.67 6.87 -16.00
C ALA A 7 14.99 6.42 -16.61
N SER A 8 15.55 7.22 -17.51
CA SER A 8 16.88 7.02 -18.05
C SER A 8 17.88 6.79 -16.91
N GLU A 9 18.61 5.67 -16.95
CA GLU A 9 19.70 5.35 -16.02
C GLU A 9 19.27 5.01 -14.58
N ALA A 10 18.25 4.16 -14.40
CA ALA A 10 17.99 3.54 -13.12
C ALA A 10 18.30 2.04 -13.17
N HIS A 11 18.94 1.54 -12.11
CA HIS A 11 19.06 0.10 -11.84
C HIS A 11 17.87 -0.34 -10.99
N VAL A 12 17.22 -1.41 -11.39
CA VAL A 12 16.08 -1.97 -10.64
C VAL A 12 16.44 -3.39 -10.22
N ASP A 13 16.51 -3.60 -8.91
CA ASP A 13 16.54 -4.94 -8.34
C ASP A 13 15.13 -5.32 -7.88
N CYS A 14 14.72 -6.56 -8.18
CA CYS A 14 13.39 -7.05 -7.86
C CYS A 14 13.49 -8.39 -7.12
N GLN A 15 13.13 -8.36 -5.86
CA GLN A 15 12.95 -9.58 -5.06
C GLN A 15 11.47 -9.98 -5.07
N VAL A 16 11.20 -11.23 -5.44
CA VAL A 16 9.85 -11.79 -5.40
C VAL A 16 9.73 -12.72 -4.20
N VAL A 17 8.81 -12.38 -3.30
CA VAL A 17 8.53 -13.14 -2.09
C VAL A 17 7.18 -13.83 -2.24
N PRO A 18 7.12 -15.17 -2.33
CA PRO A 18 5.85 -15.88 -2.32
C PRO A 18 5.22 -15.79 -0.91
N ILE A 19 3.97 -15.38 -0.83
CA ILE A 19 3.17 -15.36 0.42
C ILE A 19 2.01 -16.35 0.37
N GLY A 20 1.86 -17.04 -0.74
CA GLY A 20 0.85 -18.06 -0.99
C GLY A 20 1.10 -18.75 -2.32
N GLN A 21 0.28 -19.76 -2.63
CA GLN A 21 0.39 -20.51 -3.89
C GLN A 21 0.11 -19.62 -5.11
N HIS A 22 -0.74 -18.60 -4.94
CA HIS A 22 -1.18 -17.68 -5.99
C HIS A 22 -0.97 -16.20 -5.65
N ALA A 23 -0.17 -15.92 -4.61
CA ALA A 23 0.09 -14.57 -4.14
C ALA A 23 1.59 -14.33 -3.93
N TYR A 24 2.06 -13.21 -4.45
CA TYR A 24 3.47 -12.82 -4.41
C TYR A 24 3.60 -11.34 -4.07
N VAL A 25 4.60 -11.00 -3.27
CA VAL A 25 5.03 -9.62 -3.02
C VAL A 25 6.27 -9.35 -3.86
N HIS A 26 6.24 -8.30 -4.64
CA HIS A 26 7.39 -7.81 -5.40
C HIS A 26 8.01 -6.63 -4.65
N LEU A 27 9.23 -6.80 -4.18
CA LEU A 27 10.03 -5.74 -3.56
C LEU A 27 10.94 -5.17 -4.65
N LEU A 28 10.76 -3.89 -4.95
CA LEU A 28 11.52 -3.19 -5.98
C LEU A 28 12.49 -2.21 -5.30
N ASP A 29 13.78 -2.42 -5.49
CA ASP A 29 14.81 -1.42 -5.17
C ASP A 29 15.20 -0.71 -6.46
N ILE A 30 14.95 0.60 -6.51
CA ILE A 30 15.18 1.43 -7.69
C ILE A 30 16.28 2.42 -7.36
N GLN A 31 17.46 2.21 -7.93
CA GLN A 31 18.62 3.05 -7.73
C GLN A 31 18.84 3.94 -8.96
N PHE A 32 18.74 5.24 -8.77
CA PHE A 32 18.93 6.22 -9.82
C PHE A 32 20.40 6.64 -9.90
N ALA A 33 20.95 6.73 -11.10
CA ALA A 33 22.33 7.18 -11.31
C ALA A 33 22.56 8.64 -10.88
N SER A 34 21.50 9.45 -10.91
CA SER A 34 21.50 10.83 -10.41
C SER A 34 20.35 11.03 -9.44
N PRO A 35 20.50 11.91 -8.43
CA PRO A 35 19.40 12.23 -7.52
C PRO A 35 18.15 12.68 -8.28
N LEU A 36 16.99 12.21 -7.85
CA LEU A 36 15.73 12.71 -8.39
C LEU A 36 15.53 14.18 -8.01
N PRO A 37 14.96 14.98 -8.92
CA PRO A 37 14.73 16.39 -8.64
C PRO A 37 13.69 16.60 -7.54
N CYS A 38 13.97 17.59 -6.66
CA CYS A 38 13.06 17.98 -5.58
C CYS A 38 12.08 19.08 -6.03
N ASN A 39 11.01 19.24 -5.25
CA ASN A 39 10.02 20.32 -5.39
C ASN A 39 9.34 20.39 -6.77
N GLN A 40 9.21 19.25 -7.44
CA GLN A 40 8.43 19.13 -8.68
C GLN A 40 7.66 17.81 -8.72
N LEU A 41 6.66 17.75 -9.61
CA LEU A 41 5.87 16.54 -9.82
C LEU A 41 6.72 15.51 -10.58
N LEU A 42 6.81 14.32 -10.00
CA LEU A 42 7.44 13.15 -10.61
C LEU A 42 6.35 12.13 -10.92
N ASP A 43 6.01 11.98 -12.18
CA ASP A 43 5.05 10.99 -12.61
C ASP A 43 5.70 9.60 -12.61
N TYR A 44 4.94 8.60 -12.21
CA TYR A 44 5.34 7.20 -12.31
C TYR A 44 4.24 6.34 -12.90
N ASP A 45 4.59 5.18 -13.37
CA ASP A 45 3.63 4.20 -13.86
C ASP A 45 4.08 2.79 -13.50
N LEU A 46 3.12 1.87 -13.42
CA LEU A 46 3.36 0.46 -13.28
C LEU A 46 2.66 -0.26 -14.44
N LEU A 47 3.45 -0.84 -15.32
CA LEU A 47 2.91 -1.56 -16.46
C LEU A 47 2.74 -3.05 -16.14
N ILE A 48 1.51 -3.54 -16.27
CA ILE A 48 1.18 -4.97 -16.16
C ILE A 48 0.69 -5.44 -17.53
N ASN A 49 1.41 -6.35 -18.15
CA ASN A 49 1.11 -6.83 -19.52
C ASN A 49 1.01 -5.69 -20.55
N GLY A 50 1.81 -4.65 -20.39
CA GLY A 50 1.82 -3.48 -21.28
C GLY A 50 0.73 -2.44 -21.01
N GLN A 51 -0.14 -2.66 -20.03
CA GLN A 51 -1.17 -1.72 -19.59
C GLN A 51 -0.69 -0.93 -18.38
N GLY A 52 -0.90 0.38 -18.38
CA GLY A 52 -0.54 1.27 -17.28
C GLY A 52 -1.61 1.33 -16.18
N ILE A 53 -1.31 2.06 -15.11
CA ILE A 53 -2.22 2.25 -13.97
C ILE A 53 -3.57 2.85 -14.45
N ALA A 54 -3.56 3.72 -15.44
CA ALA A 54 -4.78 4.29 -16.01
C ALA A 54 -5.73 3.23 -16.60
N ASP A 55 -5.21 2.08 -17.05
CA ASP A 55 -6.00 1.01 -17.64
C ASP A 55 -6.51 0.03 -16.57
N TRP A 56 -5.64 -0.42 -15.64
CA TRP A 56 -5.99 -1.47 -14.70
C TRP A 56 -6.43 -0.96 -13.32
N ALA A 57 -6.13 0.30 -12.96
CA ALA A 57 -6.56 0.92 -11.71
C ALA A 57 -6.86 2.42 -11.85
N PRO A 58 -7.77 2.83 -12.76
CA PRO A 58 -8.06 4.25 -13.00
C PRO A 58 -8.56 4.99 -11.76
N HIS A 59 -9.12 4.28 -10.78
CA HIS A 59 -9.57 4.84 -9.50
C HIS A 59 -8.44 5.33 -8.58
N LEU A 60 -7.19 5.00 -8.87
CA LEU A 60 -6.00 5.49 -8.16
C LEU A 60 -5.52 6.85 -8.70
N LEU A 61 -6.14 7.37 -9.75
CA LEU A 61 -5.75 8.62 -10.37
C LEU A 61 -6.64 9.78 -9.93
N TYR A 62 -6.05 10.94 -9.71
CA TYR A 62 -6.82 12.17 -9.54
C TYR A 62 -7.50 12.58 -10.85
N PRO A 63 -8.64 13.30 -10.78
CA PRO A 63 -9.37 13.72 -11.97
C PRO A 63 -8.46 14.46 -12.97
N GLY A 64 -8.44 13.98 -14.20
CA GLY A 64 -7.61 14.53 -15.28
C GLY A 64 -6.17 14.09 -15.32
N ALA A 65 -5.69 13.35 -14.31
CA ALA A 65 -4.35 12.76 -14.33
C ALA A 65 -4.32 11.52 -15.21
N GLN A 66 -3.21 11.33 -15.93
CA GLN A 66 -2.94 10.11 -16.71
C GLN A 66 -2.04 9.12 -15.97
N ARG A 67 -1.33 9.59 -14.94
CA ARG A 67 -0.41 8.82 -14.11
C ARG A 67 -0.47 9.30 -12.67
N PRO A 68 -0.19 8.46 -11.70
CA PRO A 68 0.06 8.90 -10.35
C PRO A 68 1.39 9.65 -10.28
N ASN A 69 1.54 10.50 -9.28
CA ASN A 69 2.74 11.28 -9.11
C ASN A 69 3.13 11.42 -7.64
N LEU A 70 4.37 11.74 -7.41
CA LEU A 70 4.92 12.06 -6.11
C LEU A 70 5.73 13.37 -6.19
N VAL A 71 6.02 13.95 -5.03
CA VAL A 71 6.91 15.10 -4.89
C VAL A 71 7.93 14.77 -3.82
N LEU A 72 9.20 14.86 -4.16
CA LEU A 72 10.29 14.85 -3.19
C LEU A 72 10.50 16.29 -2.72
N ARG A 73 10.35 16.50 -1.40
CA ARG A 73 10.58 17.82 -0.80
C ARG A 73 12.03 17.96 -0.37
N GLU A 74 12.65 19.07 -0.72
CA GLU A 74 14.00 19.38 -0.26
C GLU A 74 14.06 19.70 1.25
N ARG A 75 12.94 20.19 1.79
CA ARG A 75 12.83 20.59 3.20
C ARG A 75 11.60 19.95 3.84
N LEU A 76 11.74 19.56 5.10
CA LEU A 76 10.65 19.10 5.94
C LEU A 76 9.97 20.33 6.58
N ASP A 77 9.17 21.04 5.82
CA ASP A 77 8.41 22.22 6.25
C ASP A 77 6.94 21.90 6.59
N GLN A 78 6.41 20.82 6.03
CA GLN A 78 5.08 20.31 6.34
C GLN A 78 5.12 18.81 6.51
N LEU A 79 4.45 18.32 7.55
CA LEU A 79 4.32 16.91 7.90
C LEU A 79 2.86 16.59 8.21
N LEU A 80 2.38 15.48 7.70
CA LEU A 80 1.13 14.85 8.14
C LEU A 80 1.46 13.76 9.16
N HIS A 81 0.67 13.70 10.22
CA HIS A 81 0.78 12.67 11.24
C HIS A 81 -0.56 11.97 11.42
N GLY A 82 -0.53 10.66 11.51
CA GLY A 82 -1.69 9.83 11.80
C GLY A 82 -1.34 8.65 12.69
N SER A 83 -2.37 8.09 13.32
CA SER A 83 -2.30 6.92 14.18
C SER A 83 -3.69 6.32 14.33
N CYS A 84 -3.78 5.09 14.84
CA CYS A 84 -5.03 4.45 15.24
C CYS A 84 -6.07 4.42 14.09
N ARG A 85 -5.64 3.98 12.90
CA ARG A 85 -6.51 3.88 11.74
C ARG A 85 -7.39 2.63 11.84
N LYS A 86 -8.67 2.81 12.16
CA LYS A 86 -9.69 1.76 12.18
C LYS A 86 -10.65 1.95 10.98
N PRO A 87 -10.34 1.41 9.79
CA PRO A 87 -11.08 1.71 8.55
C PRO A 87 -12.54 1.22 8.59
N HIS A 88 -12.87 0.24 9.42
CA HIS A 88 -14.24 -0.26 9.61
C HIS A 88 -15.03 0.47 10.70
N HIS A 89 -14.47 1.53 11.31
CA HIS A 89 -15.21 2.40 12.21
C HIS A 89 -16.25 3.23 11.42
N PRO A 90 -17.43 3.56 12.00
CA PRO A 90 -18.45 4.34 11.30
C PRO A 90 -18.02 5.75 10.87
N ALA A 91 -16.95 6.29 11.45
CA ALA A 91 -16.39 7.59 11.04
C ALA A 91 -15.65 7.48 9.70
N ALA A 92 -15.45 8.61 9.04
CA ALA A 92 -14.65 8.69 7.82
C ALA A 92 -13.18 8.33 8.09
N ASP A 93 -12.56 7.61 7.16
CA ASP A 93 -11.14 7.27 7.21
C ASP A 93 -10.26 8.52 7.10
N GLY A 94 -9.38 8.73 8.08
CA GLY A 94 -8.47 9.89 8.12
C GLY A 94 -7.53 9.98 6.92
N LEU A 95 -7.14 8.86 6.30
CA LEU A 95 -6.34 8.87 5.08
C LEU A 95 -7.05 9.50 3.89
N LEU A 96 -8.38 9.47 3.86
CA LEU A 96 -9.16 10.20 2.84
C LEU A 96 -9.01 11.72 2.98
N CYS A 97 -8.77 12.22 4.20
CA CYS A 97 -8.48 13.65 4.42
C CYS A 97 -7.09 14.01 3.89
N ALA A 98 -6.09 13.16 4.12
CA ALA A 98 -4.74 13.32 3.57
C ALA A 98 -4.78 13.30 2.03
N ASP A 99 -5.50 12.35 1.44
CA ASP A 99 -5.65 12.22 -0.01
C ASP A 99 -6.33 13.47 -0.63
N ARG A 100 -7.41 13.96 -0.03
CA ARG A 100 -8.08 15.20 -0.48
C ARG A 100 -7.18 16.43 -0.36
N LEU A 101 -6.37 16.50 0.71
CA LEU A 101 -5.39 17.57 0.85
C LEU A 101 -4.38 17.53 -0.30
N LEU A 102 -3.81 16.35 -0.59
CA LEU A 102 -2.87 16.18 -1.71
C LEU A 102 -3.51 16.53 -3.06
N GLN A 103 -4.74 16.08 -3.29
CA GLN A 103 -5.51 16.43 -4.49
C GLN A 103 -5.72 17.94 -4.63
N GLY A 104 -5.90 18.64 -3.50
CA GLY A 104 -6.10 20.11 -3.47
C GLY A 104 -4.82 20.92 -3.66
N CYS A 105 -3.63 20.32 -3.49
CA CYS A 105 -2.36 21.01 -3.66
C CYS A 105 -2.12 21.37 -5.13
N LYS A 106 -2.11 22.65 -5.43
CA LYS A 106 -1.93 23.15 -6.80
C LYS A 106 -0.45 23.23 -7.22
N LYS A 107 0.42 23.38 -6.26
CA LYS A 107 1.87 23.48 -6.46
C LYS A 107 2.60 22.37 -5.71
N PRO A 108 3.74 21.91 -6.22
CA PRO A 108 4.57 20.94 -5.51
C PRO A 108 4.95 21.38 -4.10
N GLU A 109 5.19 22.68 -3.90
CA GLU A 109 5.57 23.27 -2.61
C GLU A 109 4.45 23.19 -1.56
N ASP A 110 3.20 23.09 -1.99
CA ASP A 110 2.04 22.99 -1.09
C ASP A 110 1.87 21.56 -0.52
N ARG A 111 2.58 20.59 -1.08
CA ARG A 111 2.49 19.19 -0.64
C ARG A 111 3.31 18.93 0.62
N PRO A 112 2.74 18.25 1.63
CA PRO A 112 3.50 17.76 2.76
C PRO A 112 4.68 16.89 2.32
N ALA A 113 5.80 17.04 3.00
CA ALA A 113 7.01 16.29 2.71
C ALA A 113 6.93 14.83 3.14
N VAL A 114 6.20 14.56 4.22
CA VAL A 114 6.15 13.24 4.87
C VAL A 114 4.76 13.00 5.46
N LEU A 115 4.30 11.77 5.35
CA LEU A 115 3.22 11.21 6.15
C LEU A 115 3.84 10.22 7.15
N VAL A 116 3.67 10.48 8.44
CA VAL A 116 4.14 9.60 9.52
C VAL A 116 2.93 8.91 10.14
N MET A 117 2.94 7.59 10.11
CA MET A 117 1.92 6.74 10.73
C MET A 117 2.56 6.02 11.92
N THR A 118 2.20 6.41 13.14
CA THR A 118 2.92 6.01 14.37
C THR A 118 2.38 4.76 15.05
N GLY A 119 1.39 4.11 14.47
CA GLY A 119 0.90 2.82 14.97
C GLY A 119 -0.59 2.59 14.73
N ASP A 120 -1.03 1.39 15.03
CA ASP A 120 -2.41 0.92 14.90
C ASP A 120 -3.00 1.18 13.50
N GLN A 121 -2.28 0.74 12.48
CA GLN A 121 -2.74 0.88 11.09
C GLN A 121 -3.83 -0.14 10.74
N VAL A 122 -3.87 -1.23 11.47
CA VAL A 122 -4.84 -2.31 11.35
C VAL A 122 -5.34 -2.70 12.74
N TYR A 123 -6.65 -2.84 12.88
CA TYR A 123 -7.30 -3.41 14.03
C TYR A 123 -7.95 -4.73 13.62
N ALA A 124 -7.58 -5.82 14.30
CA ALA A 124 -8.11 -7.15 14.05
C ALA A 124 -9.23 -7.55 15.04
N ASP A 125 -9.44 -6.76 16.09
CA ASP A 125 -10.58 -6.85 17.01
C ASP A 125 -11.85 -6.27 16.35
N ASP A 126 -13.00 -6.78 16.72
CA ASP A 126 -14.31 -6.34 16.21
C ASP A 126 -14.50 -6.49 14.68
N VAL A 127 -13.88 -7.48 14.07
CA VAL A 127 -14.12 -7.75 12.64
C VAL A 127 -15.52 -8.35 12.46
N ALA A 128 -16.37 -7.65 11.71
CA ALA A 128 -17.73 -8.11 11.44
C ALA A 128 -17.73 -9.48 10.72
N GLY A 129 -18.64 -10.37 11.07
CA GLY A 129 -18.71 -11.72 10.53
C GLY A 129 -18.68 -11.81 8.99
N PRO A 130 -19.43 -10.98 8.24
CA PRO A 130 -19.33 -10.96 6.77
C PRO A 130 -17.95 -10.59 6.24
N MET A 131 -17.25 -9.66 6.90
CA MET A 131 -15.89 -9.28 6.56
C MET A 131 -14.91 -10.42 6.84
N LEU A 132 -15.03 -11.08 7.99
CA LEU A 132 -14.22 -12.23 8.35
C LEU A 132 -14.35 -13.37 7.32
N ARG A 133 -15.58 -13.66 6.87
CA ARG A 133 -15.82 -14.62 5.79
C ARG A 133 -15.15 -14.21 4.47
N ALA A 134 -15.20 -12.93 4.12
CA ALA A 134 -14.53 -12.42 2.93
C ALA A 134 -13.00 -12.57 3.03
N ILE A 135 -12.42 -12.30 4.20
CA ILE A 135 -11.00 -12.50 4.48
C ILE A 135 -10.63 -13.99 4.33
N HIS A 136 -11.38 -14.91 4.94
CA HIS A 136 -11.13 -16.35 4.81
C HIS A 136 -11.24 -16.83 3.35
N SER A 137 -12.22 -16.31 2.61
CA SER A 137 -12.37 -16.63 1.19
C SER A 137 -11.19 -16.12 0.38
N LEU A 138 -10.66 -14.94 0.71
CA LEU A 138 -9.48 -14.37 0.07
C LEU A 138 -8.22 -15.18 0.39
N ILE A 139 -8.01 -15.56 1.66
CA ILE A 139 -6.90 -16.42 2.09
C ILE A 139 -6.90 -17.73 1.29
N SER A 140 -8.05 -18.40 1.22
CA SER A 140 -8.20 -19.63 0.47
C SER A 140 -7.96 -19.43 -1.03
N ARG A 141 -8.50 -18.35 -1.63
CA ARG A 141 -8.34 -18.04 -3.06
C ARG A 141 -6.89 -17.74 -3.45
N LEU A 142 -6.16 -17.08 -2.58
CA LEU A 142 -4.75 -16.75 -2.77
C LEU A 142 -3.83 -17.93 -2.39
N GLY A 143 -4.37 -18.93 -1.69
CA GLY A 143 -3.59 -20.05 -1.18
C GLY A 143 -2.49 -19.56 -0.24
N LEU A 144 -2.80 -18.60 0.66
CA LEU A 144 -1.80 -18.07 1.58
C LEU A 144 -1.20 -19.18 2.43
N PHE A 145 0.09 -19.06 2.71
CA PHE A 145 0.79 -20.06 3.53
C PHE A 145 0.34 -19.96 4.99
N ASP A 146 0.34 -21.12 5.65
CA ASP A 146 0.08 -21.19 7.08
C ASP A 146 1.24 -20.58 7.88
N GLU A 147 0.90 -19.81 8.89
CA GLU A 147 1.85 -19.18 9.79
C GLU A 147 2.02 -20.00 11.06
N GLN A 148 3.25 -20.10 11.54
CA GLN A 148 3.57 -20.65 12.85
C GLN A 148 3.48 -19.53 13.89
N LEU A 149 2.75 -19.77 14.97
CA LEU A 149 2.44 -18.78 16.00
C LEU A 149 3.17 -19.10 17.29
N GLU A 150 4.46 -18.82 17.35
CA GLU A 150 5.27 -19.07 18.53
C GLU A 150 4.76 -18.29 19.75
N GLY A 151 4.60 -19.01 20.87
CA GLY A 151 4.11 -18.44 22.12
C GLY A 151 2.61 -18.12 22.17
N ALA A 152 1.86 -18.42 21.13
CA ALA A 152 0.41 -18.27 21.11
C ALA A 152 -0.30 -19.50 21.74
N VAL A 153 -1.62 -19.34 21.99
CA VAL A 153 -2.48 -20.40 22.51
C VAL A 153 -2.59 -21.58 21.52
N VAL A 154 -2.46 -21.30 20.23
CA VAL A 154 -2.51 -22.28 19.14
C VAL A 154 -1.21 -22.25 18.36
N ALA A 155 -0.82 -23.39 17.79
CA ALA A 155 0.48 -23.56 17.16
C ALA A 155 0.59 -22.87 15.79
N ASP A 156 -0.50 -22.78 15.05
CA ASP A 156 -0.53 -22.29 13.68
C ASP A 156 -1.87 -21.65 13.29
N SER A 157 -1.91 -21.06 12.12
CA SER A 157 -3.12 -20.37 11.61
C SER A 157 -4.28 -21.34 11.36
N GLN A 158 -4.03 -22.60 11.00
CA GLN A 158 -5.08 -23.59 10.80
C GLN A 158 -5.77 -23.95 12.13
N ALA A 159 -4.97 -24.17 13.17
CA ALA A 159 -5.49 -24.42 14.51
C ALA A 159 -6.26 -23.19 15.05
N LEU A 160 -5.81 -21.97 14.71
CA LEU A 160 -6.52 -20.74 15.07
C LEU A 160 -7.92 -20.67 14.44
N TYR A 161 -8.04 -20.99 13.15
CA TYR A 161 -9.34 -20.99 12.46
C TYR A 161 -10.35 -21.99 13.03
N GLN A 162 -9.86 -23.06 13.61
CA GLN A 162 -10.70 -24.09 14.25
C GLN A 162 -10.93 -23.87 15.74
N HIS A 163 -10.28 -22.86 16.32
CA HIS A 163 -10.38 -22.61 17.75
C HIS A 163 -11.76 -22.01 18.11
N PRO A 164 -12.47 -22.56 19.13
CA PRO A 164 -13.83 -22.13 19.48
C PRO A 164 -13.98 -20.65 19.84
N ALA A 165 -12.89 -20.01 20.31
CA ALA A 165 -12.87 -18.60 20.68
C ALA A 165 -12.47 -17.66 19.51
N SER A 166 -12.34 -18.17 18.28
CA SER A 166 -11.98 -17.37 17.10
C SER A 166 -13.18 -16.70 16.43
N TYR A 167 -14.38 -16.81 17.01
CA TYR A 167 -15.64 -16.27 16.47
C TYR A 167 -16.43 -15.54 17.56
#